data_6cdafa041e733edbe0d7ebe2fffc8d53
#
_entry.id   6cdafa041e733edbe0d7ebe2fffc8d53
#
_cell.length_a   1.000
_cell.length_b   1.000
_cell.length_c   1.000
_cell.angle_alpha   90.00
_cell.angle_beta   90.00
_cell.angle_gamma   90.00
#
_symmetry.space_group_name_H-M   'P 1'
#
loop_
_entity.id
_entity.type
_entity.pdbx_description
1 polymer ?
#
loop_
_entity_poly.entity_id
_entity_poly.type
_entity_poly.pdbx_seq_one_letter_code
_entity_poly.pdbx_strand_id
1 'polypeptide(L)'
;KWFIDQVRARFNEKRYQYVDLAGFYWIAEDASHTGNIITPIANYLNELKYSFNWIPFFNSDGHESWKELGFHYAYYQPNYYFDDKIPLTRLDEACKEALRCNMQMEMEFEDDVLAAHGKAYRLENYMAKFKEYGVWEKCRLAYYQSNNALLTLKYSSEPADVALYHKFCKFVIERPIRDSH
;
A
#
# COMPACT_ATOMS: atom_id res chain seq x y z
N LYS A 1 -6.61 -15.13 -17.41
CA LYS A 1 -7.71 -14.45 -18.15
C LYS A 1 -9.07 -14.91 -17.64
N TRP A 2 -9.37 -16.21 -17.64
CA TRP A 2 -10.66 -16.74 -17.19
C TRP A 2 -11.13 -16.16 -15.83
N PHE A 3 -10.27 -16.11 -14.82
CA PHE A 3 -10.61 -15.54 -13.50
C PHE A 3 -11.03 -14.06 -13.61
N ILE A 4 -10.29 -13.26 -14.37
CA ILE A 4 -10.61 -11.85 -14.61
C ILE A 4 -12.00 -11.71 -15.24
N ASP A 5 -12.29 -12.54 -16.25
CA ASP A 5 -13.60 -12.53 -16.93
C ASP A 5 -14.74 -12.93 -16.00
N GLN A 6 -14.51 -13.92 -15.13
CA GLN A 6 -15.51 -14.31 -14.11
C GLN A 6 -15.79 -13.17 -13.12
N VAL A 7 -14.76 -12.50 -12.63
CA VAL A 7 -14.93 -11.35 -11.72
C VAL A 7 -15.73 -10.25 -12.39
N ARG A 8 -15.39 -9.88 -13.63
CA ARG A 8 -16.10 -8.85 -14.42
C ARG A 8 -17.57 -9.22 -14.64
N ALA A 9 -17.84 -10.46 -15.07
CA ALA A 9 -19.19 -10.93 -15.30
C ALA A 9 -20.05 -10.87 -14.02
N ARG A 10 -19.50 -11.38 -12.90
CA ARG A 10 -20.18 -11.36 -11.60
C ARG A 10 -20.42 -9.94 -11.09
N PHE A 11 -19.43 -9.05 -11.26
CA PHE A 11 -19.59 -7.65 -10.88
C PHE A 11 -20.70 -6.97 -11.67
N ASN A 12 -20.73 -7.17 -12.98
CA ASN A 12 -21.76 -6.60 -13.87
C ASN A 12 -23.17 -7.13 -13.57
N GLU A 13 -23.31 -8.42 -13.23
CA GLU A 13 -24.58 -9.02 -12.81
C GLU A 13 -25.19 -8.33 -11.59
N LYS A 14 -24.33 -7.85 -10.65
CA LYS A 14 -24.76 -7.20 -9.41
C LYS A 14 -25.31 -5.78 -9.61
N ARG A 15 -24.97 -5.11 -10.71
CA ARG A 15 -25.47 -3.75 -11.06
C ARG A 15 -25.34 -2.76 -9.89
N TYR A 16 -24.18 -2.73 -9.22
CA TYR A 16 -23.96 -1.79 -8.11
C TYR A 16 -24.12 -0.35 -8.58
N GLN A 17 -24.78 0.50 -7.76
CA GLN A 17 -25.02 1.91 -8.09
C GLN A 17 -23.87 2.83 -7.68
N TYR A 18 -23.08 2.44 -6.68
CA TYR A 18 -22.09 3.30 -6.03
C TYR A 18 -20.69 2.66 -5.95
N VAL A 19 -20.49 1.54 -6.62
CA VAL A 19 -19.22 0.81 -6.61
C VAL A 19 -18.86 0.41 -8.03
N ASP A 20 -17.65 0.74 -8.45
CA ASP A 20 -17.08 0.37 -9.75
C ASP A 20 -15.90 -0.60 -9.58
N LEU A 21 -15.76 -1.52 -10.52
CA LEU A 21 -14.57 -2.37 -10.63
C LEU A 21 -13.47 -1.57 -11.32
N ALA A 22 -12.58 -0.95 -10.54
CA ALA A 22 -11.54 -0.08 -11.06
C ALA A 22 -10.32 -0.84 -11.61
N GLY A 23 -10.04 -2.05 -11.09
CA GLY A 23 -8.85 -2.80 -11.50
C GLY A 23 -8.62 -4.05 -10.70
N PHE A 24 -7.41 -4.59 -10.84
CA PHE A 24 -6.97 -5.83 -10.20
C PHE A 24 -5.66 -5.62 -9.46
N TYR A 25 -5.49 -6.34 -8.37
CA TYR A 25 -4.29 -6.39 -7.57
C TYR A 25 -3.58 -7.74 -7.77
N TRP A 26 -2.27 -7.70 -8.01
CA TRP A 26 -1.43 -8.89 -8.08
C TRP A 26 -0.94 -9.26 -6.69
N ILE A 27 -1.38 -10.39 -6.18
CA ILE A 27 -1.18 -10.77 -4.77
C ILE A 27 0.23 -11.29 -4.44
N ALA A 28 0.96 -11.82 -5.44
CA ALA A 28 2.33 -12.26 -5.19
C ALA A 28 3.25 -11.04 -5.10
N GLU A 29 3.87 -10.84 -3.95
CA GLU A 29 4.68 -9.66 -3.62
C GLU A 29 6.10 -9.70 -4.21
N ASP A 30 6.41 -10.73 -5.00
CA ASP A 30 7.69 -10.99 -5.64
C ASP A 30 7.48 -11.54 -7.04
N ALA A 31 8.31 -11.14 -8.01
CA ALA A 31 8.18 -11.55 -9.40
C ALA A 31 9.05 -12.74 -9.81
N SER A 32 9.89 -13.28 -8.91
CA SER A 32 10.86 -14.35 -9.22
C SER A 32 10.26 -15.57 -9.90
N HIS A 33 9.06 -15.99 -9.49
CA HIS A 33 8.36 -17.17 -10.01
C HIS A 33 7.19 -16.85 -10.93
N THR A 34 6.80 -15.59 -11.05
CA THR A 34 5.57 -15.17 -11.74
C THR A 34 5.79 -14.19 -12.88
N GLY A 35 7.03 -13.72 -13.09
CA GLY A 35 7.36 -12.71 -14.09
C GLY A 35 6.91 -13.08 -15.52
N ASN A 36 6.94 -14.36 -15.87
CA ASN A 36 6.52 -14.86 -17.18
C ASN A 36 5.00 -14.78 -17.44
N ILE A 37 4.17 -14.67 -16.39
CA ILE A 37 2.70 -14.57 -16.53
C ILE A 37 2.17 -13.18 -16.23
N ILE A 38 2.92 -12.32 -15.55
CA ILE A 38 2.52 -10.96 -15.20
C ILE A 38 2.26 -10.14 -16.47
N THR A 39 3.24 -10.05 -17.38
CA THR A 39 3.11 -9.25 -18.61
C THR A 39 1.93 -9.66 -19.51
N PRO A 40 1.68 -10.97 -19.78
CA PRO A 40 0.46 -11.40 -20.49
C PRO A 40 -0.86 -11.04 -19.79
N ILE A 41 -0.88 -10.96 -18.45
CA ILE A 41 -2.04 -10.51 -17.68
C ILE A 41 -2.18 -9.00 -17.75
N ALA A 42 -1.10 -8.26 -17.60
CA ALA A 42 -1.06 -6.81 -17.72
C ALA A 42 -1.60 -6.35 -19.07
N ASN A 43 -1.11 -6.95 -20.18
CA ASN A 43 -1.59 -6.65 -21.54
C ASN A 43 -3.10 -6.90 -21.65
N TYR A 44 -3.59 -8.01 -21.11
CA TYR A 44 -5.02 -8.32 -21.14
C TYR A 44 -5.86 -7.31 -20.33
N LEU A 45 -5.41 -6.89 -19.15
CA LEU A 45 -6.08 -5.88 -18.35
C LEU A 45 -6.05 -4.50 -19.01
N ASN A 46 -4.95 -4.15 -19.67
CA ASN A 46 -4.82 -2.92 -20.46
C ASN A 46 -5.81 -2.86 -21.63
N GLU A 47 -5.96 -3.96 -22.39
CA GLU A 47 -6.97 -4.08 -23.44
C GLU A 47 -8.38 -3.84 -22.91
N LEU A 48 -8.65 -4.32 -21.69
CA LEU A 48 -9.93 -4.17 -21.01
C LEU A 48 -10.08 -2.82 -20.26
N LYS A 49 -9.04 -1.97 -20.24
CA LYS A 49 -8.99 -0.68 -19.54
C LYS A 49 -9.14 -0.77 -18.02
N TYR A 50 -8.66 -1.85 -17.41
CA TYR A 50 -8.57 -2.00 -15.96
C TYR A 50 -7.18 -1.66 -15.46
N SER A 51 -7.09 -0.99 -14.30
CA SER A 51 -5.81 -0.80 -13.64
C SER A 51 -5.26 -2.14 -13.12
N PHE A 52 -3.93 -2.27 -13.14
CA PHE A 52 -3.22 -3.43 -12.61
C PHE A 52 -2.20 -2.95 -11.60
N ASN A 53 -2.36 -3.33 -10.34
CA ASN A 53 -1.59 -2.81 -9.22
C ASN A 53 -0.80 -3.91 -8.52
N TRP A 54 0.31 -3.55 -7.91
CA TRP A 54 1.21 -4.45 -7.21
C TRP A 54 1.71 -3.84 -5.91
N ILE A 55 1.99 -4.67 -4.90
CA ILE A 55 2.60 -4.26 -3.63
C ILE A 55 3.83 -5.14 -3.41
N PRO A 56 4.98 -4.82 -4.05
CA PRO A 56 6.22 -5.57 -3.84
C PRO A 56 6.84 -5.27 -2.48
N PHE A 57 7.35 -6.31 -1.81
CA PHE A 57 8.08 -6.13 -0.57
C PHE A 57 9.48 -5.56 -0.80
N PHE A 58 10.10 -5.06 0.28
CA PHE A 58 11.42 -4.46 0.26
C PHE A 58 12.48 -5.37 -0.38
N ASN A 59 13.09 -4.90 -1.47
CA ASN A 59 14.07 -5.63 -2.29
C ASN A 59 13.56 -6.93 -2.93
N SER A 60 12.25 -7.07 -3.13
CA SER A 60 11.70 -8.21 -3.87
C SER A 60 12.15 -8.21 -5.33
N ASP A 61 12.23 -9.38 -5.93
CA ASP A 61 12.57 -9.48 -7.36
C ASP A 61 11.52 -8.77 -8.23
N GLY A 62 12.00 -7.99 -9.19
CA GLY A 62 11.18 -7.28 -10.16
C GLY A 62 10.66 -5.91 -9.71
N HIS A 63 10.87 -5.50 -8.45
CA HIS A 63 10.37 -4.20 -7.97
C HIS A 63 10.92 -3.01 -8.79
N GLU A 64 12.18 -3.05 -9.22
CA GLU A 64 12.76 -2.00 -10.06
C GLU A 64 12.13 -1.94 -11.47
N SER A 65 11.68 -3.09 -11.98
CA SER A 65 11.13 -3.27 -13.32
C SER A 65 9.60 -3.31 -13.34
N TRP A 66 8.94 -2.80 -12.32
CA TRP A 66 7.49 -2.91 -12.17
C TRP A 66 6.70 -2.36 -13.37
N LYS A 67 7.21 -1.29 -14.02
CA LYS A 67 6.58 -0.71 -15.22
C LYS A 67 6.72 -1.62 -16.43
N GLU A 68 7.89 -2.20 -16.64
CA GLU A 68 8.17 -3.16 -17.73
C GLU A 68 7.35 -4.43 -17.56
N LEU A 69 7.03 -4.83 -16.33
CA LEU A 69 6.09 -5.90 -16.02
C LEU A 69 4.64 -5.55 -16.39
N GLY A 70 4.34 -4.25 -16.58
CA GLY A 70 3.06 -3.76 -17.06
C GLY A 70 2.08 -3.31 -15.95
N PHE A 71 2.56 -3.09 -14.75
CA PHE A 71 1.75 -2.53 -13.67
C PHE A 71 1.49 -1.03 -13.87
N HIS A 72 0.31 -0.57 -13.51
CA HIS A 72 -0.04 0.86 -13.51
C HIS A 72 0.49 1.56 -12.26
N TYR A 73 0.44 0.86 -11.11
CA TYR A 73 0.97 1.34 -9.85
C TYR A 73 1.65 0.19 -9.10
N ALA A 74 2.83 0.48 -8.54
CA ALA A 74 3.48 -0.37 -7.56
C ALA A 74 3.60 0.41 -6.25
N TYR A 75 3.14 -0.18 -5.15
CA TYR A 75 3.22 0.38 -3.80
C TYR A 75 4.30 -0.39 -3.05
N TYR A 76 5.44 0.25 -2.82
CA TYR A 76 6.58 -0.40 -2.20
C TYR A 76 6.35 -0.59 -0.70
N GLN A 77 6.48 -1.83 -0.26
CA GLN A 77 6.22 -2.28 1.11
C GLN A 77 7.56 -2.32 1.89
N PRO A 78 7.79 -1.42 2.86
CA PRO A 78 9.05 -1.38 3.59
C PRO A 78 9.33 -2.57 4.48
N ASN A 79 8.31 -3.32 4.91
CA ASN A 79 8.41 -4.41 5.89
C ASN A 79 9.14 -3.97 7.18
N TYR A 80 8.86 -2.74 7.61
CA TYR A 80 9.48 -2.17 8.80
C TYR A 80 8.72 -2.51 10.07
N TYR A 81 7.38 -2.61 10.02
CA TYR A 81 6.53 -2.63 11.20
C TYR A 81 6.61 -3.92 12.02
N PHE A 82 6.65 -5.08 11.37
CA PHE A 82 6.35 -6.38 11.98
C PHE A 82 7.48 -6.98 12.81
N ASP A 83 8.73 -6.68 12.52
CA ASP A 83 9.91 -7.20 13.23
C ASP A 83 10.69 -6.06 13.90
N ASP A 84 10.79 -6.10 15.23
CA ASP A 84 11.50 -5.09 16.03
C ASP A 84 13.00 -5.03 15.76
N LYS A 85 13.57 -6.08 15.15
CA LYS A 85 14.97 -6.10 14.73
C LYS A 85 15.24 -5.25 13.49
N ILE A 86 14.19 -4.92 12.73
CA ILE A 86 14.35 -4.07 11.55
C ILE A 86 14.59 -2.63 12.00
N PRO A 87 15.75 -2.05 11.65
CA PRO A 87 16.14 -0.72 12.10
C PRO A 87 15.34 0.38 11.37
N LEU A 88 15.31 1.58 11.96
CA LEU A 88 14.63 2.75 11.37
C LEU A 88 15.17 3.12 9.99
N THR A 89 16.47 2.86 9.72
CA THR A 89 17.11 3.09 8.42
C THR A 89 16.43 2.35 7.26
N ARG A 90 15.66 1.28 7.54
CA ARG A 90 14.82 0.60 6.56
C ARG A 90 13.84 1.55 5.88
N LEU A 91 13.25 2.47 6.64
CA LEU A 91 12.33 3.47 6.07
C LEU A 91 13.07 4.49 5.22
N ASP A 92 14.31 4.87 5.61
CA ASP A 92 15.15 5.76 4.82
C ASP A 92 15.49 5.13 3.45
N GLU A 93 15.88 3.86 3.46
CA GLU A 93 16.20 3.08 2.26
C GLU A 93 14.96 2.89 1.38
N ALA A 94 13.83 2.49 1.97
CA ALA A 94 12.59 2.26 1.24
C ALA A 94 12.04 3.54 0.58
N CYS A 95 12.08 4.68 1.29
CA CYS A 95 11.66 5.97 0.73
C CYS A 95 12.55 6.38 -0.46
N LYS A 96 13.87 6.24 -0.34
CA LYS A 96 14.80 6.54 -1.43
C LYS A 96 14.56 5.64 -2.64
N GLU A 97 14.38 4.35 -2.39
CA GLU A 97 14.16 3.35 -3.43
C GLU A 97 12.84 3.58 -4.17
N ALA A 98 11.76 3.82 -3.44
CA ALA A 98 10.47 4.13 -4.06
C ALA A 98 10.54 5.37 -4.95
N LEU A 99 11.21 6.43 -4.48
CA LEU A 99 11.41 7.65 -5.29
C LEU A 99 12.30 7.40 -6.51
N ARG A 100 13.38 6.62 -6.36
CA ARG A 100 14.28 6.25 -7.46
C ARG A 100 13.56 5.47 -8.55
N CYS A 101 12.73 4.49 -8.16
CA CYS A 101 11.96 3.64 -9.07
C CYS A 101 10.61 4.24 -9.49
N ASN A 102 10.29 5.45 -9.02
CA ASN A 102 9.01 6.10 -9.27
C ASN A 102 7.81 5.24 -8.84
N MET A 103 7.96 4.55 -7.71
CA MET A 103 6.91 3.77 -7.07
C MET A 103 6.10 4.62 -6.09
N GLN A 104 4.97 4.10 -5.70
CA GLN A 104 4.15 4.54 -4.60
C GLN A 104 4.63 3.87 -3.31
N MET A 105 4.02 4.18 -2.15
CA MET A 105 4.44 3.59 -0.88
C MET A 105 3.27 2.96 -0.13
N GLU A 106 3.55 1.88 0.59
CA GLU A 106 2.65 1.32 1.58
C GLU A 106 3.11 1.71 2.99
N MET A 107 2.16 2.05 3.85
CA MET A 107 2.35 2.23 5.29
C MET A 107 1.71 1.04 6.01
N GLU A 108 2.51 0.35 6.80
CA GLU A 108 2.11 -0.91 7.44
C GLU A 108 2.00 -0.74 8.96
N PHE A 109 0.95 -1.27 9.53
CA PHE A 109 0.77 -1.41 10.98
C PHE A 109 -0.34 -2.42 11.30
N GLU A 110 -0.40 -2.86 12.54
CA GLU A 110 -1.42 -3.80 13.04
C GLU A 110 -1.80 -3.49 14.49
N ASP A 111 -2.54 -4.38 15.16
CA ASP A 111 -3.04 -4.14 16.52
C ASP A 111 -1.95 -3.92 17.57
N ASP A 112 -0.69 -4.29 17.30
CA ASP A 112 0.47 -3.97 18.14
C ASP A 112 0.73 -2.46 18.25
N VAL A 113 0.08 -1.63 17.44
CA VAL A 113 0.09 -0.16 17.52
C VAL A 113 -0.56 0.37 18.81
N LEU A 114 -1.39 -0.43 19.47
CA LEU A 114 -2.02 -0.05 20.73
C LEU A 114 -0.99 0.17 21.84
N ALA A 115 -1.26 1.11 22.74
CA ALA A 115 -0.39 1.44 23.87
C ALA A 115 -0.03 0.21 24.71
N ALA A 116 -0.97 -0.73 24.87
CA ALA A 116 -0.75 -1.98 25.57
C ALA A 116 0.34 -2.87 24.96
N HIS A 117 0.63 -2.74 23.68
CA HIS A 117 1.63 -3.53 22.94
C HIS A 117 2.91 -2.76 22.63
N GLY A 118 2.88 -1.43 22.72
CA GLY A 118 4.05 -0.57 22.72
C GLY A 118 4.69 -0.27 21.35
N LYS A 119 4.05 -0.62 20.21
CA LYS A 119 4.59 -0.36 18.87
C LYS A 119 4.05 0.91 18.18
N ALA A 120 3.35 1.78 18.90
CA ALA A 120 2.86 3.07 18.39
C ALA A 120 3.97 3.87 17.69
N TYR A 121 5.19 3.87 18.26
CA TYR A 121 6.35 4.59 17.70
C TYR A 121 6.70 4.15 16.28
N ARG A 122 6.42 2.90 15.88
CA ARG A 122 6.73 2.43 14.51
C ARG A 122 5.79 3.08 13.49
N LEU A 123 4.50 3.23 13.80
CA LEU A 123 3.58 4.00 12.96
C LEU A 123 3.97 5.48 12.91
N GLU A 124 4.40 6.06 14.03
CA GLU A 124 4.88 7.44 14.09
C GLU A 124 6.14 7.63 13.24
N ASN A 125 7.04 6.66 13.23
CA ASN A 125 8.23 6.65 12.37
C ASN A 125 7.87 6.66 10.88
N TYR A 126 6.86 5.87 10.45
CA TYR A 126 6.36 5.92 9.09
C TYR A 126 5.89 7.33 8.71
N MET A 127 5.02 7.93 9.54
CA MET A 127 4.50 9.26 9.29
C MET A 127 5.61 10.32 9.20
N ALA A 128 6.60 10.24 10.09
CA ALA A 128 7.73 11.14 10.12
C ALA A 128 8.63 10.99 8.88
N LYS A 129 9.04 9.75 8.57
CA LYS A 129 9.93 9.47 7.44
C LYS A 129 9.27 9.75 6.09
N PHE A 130 7.99 9.48 5.93
CA PHE A 130 7.27 9.80 4.69
C PHE A 130 7.24 11.33 4.44
N LYS A 131 7.11 12.13 5.49
CA LYS A 131 7.23 13.60 5.39
C LYS A 131 8.67 14.04 5.11
N GLU A 132 9.65 13.51 5.85
CA GLU A 132 11.07 13.84 5.70
C GLU A 132 11.58 13.63 4.27
N TYR A 133 11.19 12.53 3.62
CA TYR A 133 11.61 12.20 2.25
C TYR A 133 10.70 12.77 1.15
N GLY A 134 9.63 13.46 1.51
CA GLY A 134 8.65 13.98 0.56
C GLY A 134 7.77 12.91 -0.10
N VAL A 135 7.79 11.68 0.41
CA VAL A 135 6.89 10.60 -0.01
C VAL A 135 5.43 10.97 0.26
N TRP A 136 5.19 11.62 1.40
CA TRP A 136 3.86 12.08 1.81
C TRP A 136 3.22 13.03 0.79
N GLU A 137 4.01 13.89 0.17
CA GLU A 137 3.55 14.83 -0.86
C GLU A 137 3.54 14.21 -2.27
N LYS A 138 4.55 13.37 -2.59
CA LYS A 138 4.82 12.94 -3.97
C LYS A 138 4.23 11.58 -4.33
N CYS A 139 4.12 10.62 -3.40
CA CYS A 139 3.68 9.26 -3.70
C CYS A 139 2.19 9.06 -3.36
N ARG A 140 1.47 8.21 -4.07
CA ARG A 140 0.23 7.64 -3.55
C ARG A 140 0.57 6.79 -2.34
N LEU A 141 -0.33 6.71 -1.36
CA LEU A 141 -0.12 5.86 -0.19
C LEU A 141 -1.19 4.78 -0.12
N ALA A 142 -0.74 3.54 0.04
CA ALA A 142 -1.56 2.44 0.51
C ALA A 142 -1.39 2.31 2.04
N TYR A 143 -2.40 1.78 2.71
CA TYR A 143 -2.39 1.59 4.16
C TYR A 143 -2.79 0.15 4.48
N TYR A 144 -1.84 -0.62 4.99
CA TYR A 144 -2.11 -1.93 5.56
C TYR A 144 -2.29 -1.77 7.08
N GLN A 145 -3.46 -2.12 7.60
CA GLN A 145 -3.79 -1.98 9.01
C GLN A 145 -4.20 -3.31 9.67
N SER A 146 -3.81 -4.46 9.07
CA SER A 146 -4.34 -5.75 9.44
C SER A 146 -5.89 -5.76 9.40
N ASN A 147 -6.55 -6.27 10.44
CA ASN A 147 -8.01 -6.39 10.43
C ASN A 147 -8.73 -5.10 10.83
N ASN A 148 -8.41 -4.54 12.02
CA ASN A 148 -9.20 -3.47 12.63
C ASN A 148 -8.37 -2.46 13.43
N ALA A 149 -7.07 -2.33 13.22
CA ALA A 149 -6.21 -1.49 14.07
C ALA A 149 -6.72 -0.05 14.24
N LEU A 150 -7.14 0.60 13.15
CA LEU A 150 -7.70 1.97 13.22
C LEU A 150 -9.04 2.01 13.98
N LEU A 151 -9.89 1.01 13.81
CA LEU A 151 -11.16 0.95 14.51
C LEU A 151 -10.93 0.75 16.02
N THR A 152 -9.99 -0.12 16.36
CA THR A 152 -9.60 -0.39 17.76
C THR A 152 -9.01 0.86 18.42
N LEU A 153 -8.08 1.55 17.76
CA LEU A 153 -7.53 2.83 18.22
C LEU A 153 -8.63 3.87 18.49
N LYS A 154 -9.58 4.01 17.55
CA LYS A 154 -10.66 5.00 17.63
C LYS A 154 -11.55 4.81 18.85
N TYR A 155 -11.85 3.57 19.21
CA TYR A 155 -12.79 3.23 20.30
C TYR A 155 -12.08 2.73 21.56
N SER A 156 -10.77 2.86 21.63
CA SER A 156 -10.00 2.51 22.83
C SER A 156 -10.40 3.40 24.02
N SER A 157 -10.37 2.83 25.22
CA SER A 157 -10.48 3.60 26.46
C SER A 157 -9.16 4.24 26.88
N GLU A 158 -8.06 3.88 26.21
CA GLU A 158 -6.72 4.42 26.48
C GLU A 158 -6.54 5.75 25.73
N PRO A 159 -6.30 6.88 26.43
CA PRO A 159 -6.15 8.19 25.78
C PRO A 159 -5.03 8.25 24.74
N ALA A 160 -3.93 7.50 24.95
CA ALA A 160 -2.81 7.45 24.01
C ALA A 160 -3.20 6.84 22.66
N ASP A 161 -4.05 5.82 22.67
CA ASP A 161 -4.56 5.17 21.45
C ASP A 161 -5.44 6.13 20.65
N VAL A 162 -6.36 6.82 21.32
CA VAL A 162 -7.24 7.81 20.69
C VAL A 162 -6.43 8.98 20.13
N ALA A 163 -5.40 9.42 20.83
CA ALA A 163 -4.49 10.46 20.35
C ALA A 163 -3.73 10.01 19.09
N LEU A 164 -3.26 8.77 19.05
CA LEU A 164 -2.60 8.19 17.87
C LEU A 164 -3.56 8.09 16.68
N TYR A 165 -4.81 7.67 16.91
CA TYR A 165 -5.85 7.67 15.88
C TYR A 165 -6.03 9.06 15.27
N HIS A 166 -6.18 10.09 16.09
CA HIS A 166 -6.33 11.47 15.59
C HIS A 166 -5.09 11.96 14.86
N LYS A 167 -3.89 11.60 15.33
CA LYS A 167 -2.62 11.92 14.65
C LYS A 167 -2.55 11.29 13.27
N PHE A 168 -2.94 10.01 13.15
CA PHE A 168 -3.01 9.33 11.87
C PHE A 168 -4.07 9.95 10.94
N CYS A 169 -5.27 10.23 11.43
CA CYS A 169 -6.32 10.91 10.65
C CYS A 169 -5.82 12.28 10.12
N LYS A 170 -5.15 13.06 10.97
CA LYS A 170 -4.55 14.34 10.58
C LYS A 170 -3.51 14.14 9.47
N PHE A 171 -2.63 13.14 9.60
CA PHE A 171 -1.65 12.79 8.58
C PHE A 171 -2.30 12.50 7.22
N VAL A 172 -3.43 11.79 7.20
CA VAL A 172 -4.16 11.46 5.97
C VAL A 172 -4.87 12.68 5.38
N ILE A 173 -5.58 13.46 6.23
CA ILE A 173 -6.44 14.57 5.78
C ILE A 173 -5.60 15.76 5.28
N GLU A 174 -4.48 16.05 5.92
CA GLU A 174 -3.61 17.17 5.56
C GLU A 174 -2.73 16.92 4.34
N ARG A 175 -2.81 15.73 3.74
CA ARG A 175 -2.04 15.45 2.52
C ARG A 175 -2.47 16.40 1.39
N PRO A 176 -1.51 16.92 0.61
CA PRO A 176 -1.85 17.69 -0.57
C PRO A 176 -2.78 16.89 -1.49
N ILE A 177 -3.85 17.53 -1.93
CA ILE A 177 -4.74 16.94 -2.95
C ILE A 177 -3.91 16.79 -4.22
N ARG A 178 -3.93 15.59 -4.78
CA ARG A 178 -3.28 15.30 -6.07
C ARG A 178 -4.34 15.34 -7.14
N ASP A 179 -4.03 16.04 -8.21
CA ASP A 179 -4.82 15.96 -9.40
C ASP A 179 -4.83 14.51 -9.87
N SER A 180 -6.03 13.97 -10.06
CA SER A 180 -6.21 12.65 -10.64
C SER A 180 -5.77 12.71 -12.09
N HIS A 181 -4.62 12.15 -12.41
CA HIS A 181 -4.19 11.90 -13.79
C HIS A 181 -4.68 10.54 -14.23
#